data_2b1a606e9315af5c55c68d84ed2d9cba
#
_entry.id   2b1a606e9315af5c55c68d84ed2d9cba
#
_cell.length_a   1.000
_cell.length_b   1.000
_cell.length_c   1.000
_cell.angle_alpha   90.00
_cell.angle_beta   90.00
_cell.angle_gamma   90.00
#
_symmetry.space_group_name_H-M   'P 1'
#
loop_
_entity.id
_entity.type
_entity.pdbx_description
1 polymer ?
#
loop_
_entity_poly.entity_id
_entity_poly.type
_entity_poly.pdbx_seq_one_letter_code
_entity_poly.pdbx_strand_id
1 'polypeptide(L)'
;MRTLDWAVLIATVLAIVSWGVWKTRRIRTADAYLRGEGDRFWTIGLSIMATQASAITFLSMPGQAYDDGLGFIQFYFGLPIAMVLLAWFVLPVYRRLRVYTAYEYLESRFDRKTRQLTAALFLVSRGLAAGLSLYAPALVLTAVLGWPLQITNLTVGVLAVLYTVSGGTRAVSVTQTLQMGIMLCGMLGAFLFVLHALPAGVGLAGMARVAGALGKMHAVVPSLRFDTRYTLWSGLVGGLFVALAYFGTDQSQVQRYLGGASLRESRTGLLFNALIKVPMQFLILMVGIAVVVFHQFERPPLLWNSVAAGQARQAPGVAAQLDALDARLSQTFAAKRAGVLSLLQGDESAKPAILALEEQEKSLRGEARALVRRNAPPGQASDADSIFLTFVLRHFPPGLVGLLLAVIICAALSATASALNALGATSAVDFWRPLRPQATDEEQLRAARLFTVGWGVVAMSFAAFASLLDNLIQAVNILGSIFYGPMLGVFLVGFLLKRIQGTAVFVAALAAQACVVAMWLASDVGFLWYNVAGCVLVIALAVVLQAVVGNARPAQPFKANPGGAP
;
A
#
# COMPACT_ATOMS: atom_id res chain seq x y z
N MET A 1 -3.84 24.42 -12.10
CA MET A 1 -4.60 23.54 -13.03
C MET A 1 -5.35 24.36 -14.05
N ARG A 2 -5.40 23.88 -15.28
CA ARG A 2 -6.18 24.50 -16.38
C ARG A 2 -7.58 23.87 -16.46
N THR A 3 -8.51 24.52 -17.16
CA THR A 3 -9.91 24.05 -17.30
C THR A 3 -10.01 22.61 -17.81
N LEU A 4 -9.12 22.21 -18.73
CA LEU A 4 -9.06 20.84 -19.25
C LEU A 4 -8.71 19.81 -18.19
N ASP A 5 -7.81 20.13 -17.24
CA ASP A 5 -7.44 19.22 -16.15
C ASP A 5 -8.63 18.94 -15.23
N TRP A 6 -9.41 19.98 -14.93
CA TRP A 6 -10.64 19.86 -14.14
C TRP A 6 -11.69 19.04 -14.90
N ALA A 7 -11.86 19.28 -16.20
CA ALA A 7 -12.81 18.53 -17.01
C ALA A 7 -12.46 17.03 -17.02
N VAL A 8 -11.20 16.68 -17.26
CA VAL A 8 -10.72 15.27 -17.27
C VAL A 8 -10.88 14.65 -15.89
N LEU A 9 -10.47 15.33 -14.82
CA LEU A 9 -10.60 14.84 -13.45
C LEU A 9 -12.05 14.55 -13.08
N ILE A 10 -12.93 15.55 -13.25
CA ILE A 10 -14.35 15.44 -12.88
C ILE A 10 -15.04 14.39 -13.73
N ALA A 11 -14.83 14.38 -15.06
CA ALA A 11 -15.42 13.40 -15.95
C ALA A 11 -15.01 11.96 -15.56
N THR A 12 -13.74 11.75 -15.24
CA THR A 12 -13.22 10.43 -14.82
C THR A 12 -13.86 9.97 -13.51
N VAL A 13 -13.89 10.83 -12.49
CA VAL A 13 -14.48 10.50 -11.18
C VAL A 13 -15.99 10.25 -11.31
N LEU A 14 -16.71 11.11 -12.03
CA LEU A 14 -18.16 10.94 -12.28
C LEU A 14 -18.46 9.65 -13.04
N ALA A 15 -17.66 9.31 -14.06
CA ALA A 15 -17.84 8.07 -14.81
C ALA A 15 -17.70 6.83 -13.92
N ILE A 16 -16.71 6.80 -13.04
CA ILE A 16 -16.48 5.69 -12.10
C ILE A 16 -17.62 5.57 -11.10
N VAL A 17 -18.00 6.69 -10.46
CA VAL A 17 -19.05 6.70 -9.44
C VAL A 17 -20.41 6.31 -10.06
N SER A 18 -20.75 6.91 -11.21
CA SER A 18 -21.99 6.62 -11.93
C SER A 18 -22.06 5.15 -12.36
N TRP A 19 -20.96 4.61 -12.87
CA TRP A 19 -20.85 3.20 -13.24
C TRP A 19 -21.02 2.29 -12.02
N GLY A 20 -20.38 2.61 -10.91
CA GLY A 20 -20.50 1.86 -9.65
C GLY A 20 -21.93 1.83 -9.15
N VAL A 21 -22.57 2.99 -9.01
CA VAL A 21 -23.97 3.12 -8.56
C VAL A 21 -24.91 2.37 -9.51
N TRP A 22 -24.75 2.53 -10.81
CA TRP A 22 -25.60 1.86 -11.80
C TRP A 22 -25.54 0.33 -11.71
N LYS A 23 -24.33 -0.23 -11.56
CA LYS A 23 -24.11 -1.67 -11.47
C LYS A 23 -24.60 -2.28 -10.16
N THR A 24 -24.65 -1.51 -9.07
CA THR A 24 -24.88 -2.04 -7.72
C THR A 24 -26.19 -1.62 -7.09
N ARG A 25 -27.00 -0.81 -7.79
CA ARG A 25 -28.32 -0.30 -7.29
C ARG A 25 -29.32 -1.38 -6.86
N ARG A 26 -29.08 -2.66 -7.19
CA ARG A 26 -29.95 -3.80 -6.88
C ARG A 26 -29.47 -4.66 -5.70
N ILE A 27 -28.39 -4.31 -5.00
CA ILE A 27 -27.86 -5.07 -3.87
C ILE A 27 -28.71 -4.79 -2.63
N ARG A 28 -29.49 -5.80 -2.19
CA ARG A 28 -30.42 -5.69 -1.05
C ARG A 28 -30.20 -6.74 0.04
N THR A 29 -29.35 -7.77 -0.19
CA THR A 29 -29.10 -8.86 0.76
C THR A 29 -27.73 -8.72 1.42
N ALA A 30 -27.61 -9.19 2.67
CA ALA A 30 -26.34 -9.19 3.41
C ALA A 30 -25.31 -10.07 2.69
N ASP A 31 -25.71 -11.21 2.12
CA ASP A 31 -24.81 -12.11 1.38
C ASP A 31 -24.22 -11.42 0.16
N ALA A 32 -25.02 -10.77 -0.69
CA ALA A 32 -24.54 -10.03 -1.84
C ALA A 32 -23.63 -8.84 -1.46
N TYR A 33 -23.89 -8.21 -0.31
CA TYR A 33 -23.09 -7.10 0.21
C TYR A 33 -21.72 -7.57 0.74
N LEU A 34 -21.68 -8.69 1.46
CA LEU A 34 -20.49 -9.21 2.13
C LEU A 34 -19.61 -10.08 1.20
N ARG A 35 -20.19 -10.97 0.38
CA ARG A 35 -19.46 -11.88 -0.51
C ARG A 35 -19.24 -11.34 -1.91
N GLY A 36 -20.26 -10.75 -2.54
CA GLY A 36 -20.15 -10.20 -3.89
C GLY A 36 -19.85 -11.26 -4.97
N GLU A 37 -20.46 -12.45 -4.91
CA GLU A 37 -20.17 -13.58 -5.79
C GLU A 37 -20.43 -13.30 -7.28
N GLY A 38 -19.68 -14.01 -8.15
CA GLY A 38 -19.87 -14.01 -9.62
C GLY A 38 -18.76 -13.32 -10.42
N ASP A 39 -17.67 -12.89 -9.77
CA ASP A 39 -16.57 -12.22 -10.44
C ASP A 39 -15.73 -13.19 -11.29
N ARG A 40 -15.30 -12.73 -12.49
CA ARG A 40 -14.35 -13.44 -13.36
C ARG A 40 -12.91 -13.19 -12.92
N PHE A 41 -11.96 -14.02 -13.34
CA PHE A 41 -10.55 -13.97 -12.94
C PHE A 41 -9.91 -12.59 -13.13
N TRP A 42 -10.18 -11.93 -14.25
CA TRP A 42 -9.62 -10.61 -14.53
C TRP A 42 -10.20 -9.49 -13.64
N THR A 43 -11.51 -9.54 -13.31
CA THR A 43 -12.11 -8.67 -12.30
C THR A 43 -11.46 -8.88 -10.94
N ILE A 44 -11.29 -10.14 -10.53
CA ILE A 44 -10.64 -10.52 -9.28
C ILE A 44 -9.21 -9.99 -9.24
N GLY A 45 -8.40 -10.28 -10.26
CA GLY A 45 -7.01 -9.87 -10.31
C GLY A 45 -6.83 -8.36 -10.31
N LEU A 46 -7.60 -7.63 -11.13
CA LEU A 46 -7.56 -6.16 -11.16
C LEU A 46 -8.08 -5.55 -9.85
N SER A 47 -9.11 -6.15 -9.22
CA SER A 47 -9.61 -5.70 -7.92
C SER A 47 -8.60 -5.92 -6.79
N ILE A 48 -7.89 -7.06 -6.76
CA ILE A 48 -6.79 -7.33 -5.83
C ILE A 48 -5.68 -6.29 -6.02
N MET A 49 -5.28 -6.02 -7.27
CA MET A 49 -4.26 -5.02 -7.59
C MET A 49 -4.68 -3.62 -7.14
N ALA A 50 -5.92 -3.22 -7.43
CA ALA A 50 -6.47 -1.92 -7.07
C ALA A 50 -6.67 -1.74 -5.56
N THR A 51 -6.96 -2.82 -4.82
CA THR A 51 -7.02 -2.81 -3.36
C THR A 51 -5.64 -2.53 -2.73
N GLN A 52 -4.57 -3.07 -3.33
CA GLN A 52 -3.20 -2.85 -2.88
C GLN A 52 -2.62 -1.52 -3.38
N ALA A 53 -2.96 -1.10 -4.59
CA ALA A 53 -2.47 0.12 -5.21
C ALA A 53 -3.24 1.34 -4.68
N SER A 54 -2.78 1.90 -3.57
CA SER A 54 -3.34 3.12 -2.99
C SER A 54 -2.76 4.38 -3.63
N ALA A 55 -3.28 5.56 -3.29
CA ALA A 55 -2.71 6.85 -3.68
C ALA A 55 -1.22 6.95 -3.31
N ILE A 56 -0.82 6.38 -2.17
CA ILE A 56 0.57 6.32 -1.72
C ILE A 56 1.46 5.62 -2.76
N THR A 57 0.96 4.55 -3.40
CA THR A 57 1.71 3.83 -4.44
C THR A 57 2.06 4.73 -5.63
N PHE A 58 1.13 5.55 -6.08
CA PHE A 58 1.33 6.40 -7.27
C PHE A 58 2.00 7.74 -6.95
N LEU A 59 1.93 8.19 -5.70
CA LEU A 59 2.54 9.43 -5.24
C LEU A 59 3.97 9.21 -4.73
N SER A 60 4.13 8.29 -3.76
CA SER A 60 5.38 8.13 -3.00
C SER A 60 6.39 7.22 -3.70
N MET A 61 5.94 6.20 -4.48
CA MET A 61 6.89 5.26 -5.10
C MET A 61 7.76 5.87 -6.18
N PRO A 62 7.29 6.78 -7.07
CA PRO A 62 8.19 7.50 -7.96
C PRO A 62 9.21 8.35 -7.19
N GLY A 63 8.82 9.00 -6.08
CA GLY A 63 9.72 9.71 -5.19
C GLY A 63 10.73 8.79 -4.50
N GLN A 64 10.31 7.63 -4.04
CA GLN A 64 11.20 6.59 -3.50
C GLN A 64 12.24 6.13 -4.54
N ALA A 65 11.83 5.94 -5.80
CA ALA A 65 12.75 5.57 -6.87
C ALA A 65 13.69 6.72 -7.25
N TYR A 66 13.24 7.98 -7.13
CA TYR A 66 14.07 9.16 -7.29
C TYR A 66 15.21 9.17 -6.26
N ASP A 67 14.89 8.97 -4.98
CA ASP A 67 15.88 9.01 -3.89
C ASP A 67 16.74 7.73 -3.84
N ASP A 68 16.17 6.53 -3.95
CA ASP A 68 16.82 5.25 -3.64
C ASP A 68 16.98 4.31 -4.87
N GLY A 69 16.48 4.70 -6.05
CA GLY A 69 16.57 3.88 -7.27
C GLY A 69 15.59 2.70 -7.28
N LEU A 70 15.93 1.67 -8.08
CA LEU A 70 15.06 0.49 -8.30
C LEU A 70 15.06 -0.53 -7.15
N GLY A 71 15.88 -0.35 -6.11
CA GLY A 71 16.03 -1.33 -5.03
C GLY A 71 14.73 -1.76 -4.36
N PHE A 72 13.71 -0.88 -4.32
CA PHE A 72 12.39 -1.19 -3.77
C PHE A 72 11.65 -2.34 -4.48
N ILE A 73 11.98 -2.63 -5.76
CA ILE A 73 11.31 -3.73 -6.50
C ILE A 73 11.49 -5.09 -5.81
N GLN A 74 12.57 -5.26 -5.04
CA GLN A 74 12.86 -6.49 -4.31
C GLN A 74 11.75 -6.84 -3.30
N PHE A 75 11.02 -5.85 -2.78
CA PHE A 75 9.85 -6.06 -1.92
C PHE A 75 8.83 -7.03 -2.53
N TYR A 76 8.73 -7.06 -3.86
CA TYR A 76 7.75 -7.86 -4.59
C TYR A 76 8.28 -9.22 -5.08
N PHE A 77 9.52 -9.60 -4.82
CA PHE A 77 10.09 -10.85 -5.32
C PHE A 77 9.44 -12.10 -4.72
N GLY A 78 8.97 -12.03 -3.47
CA GLY A 78 8.22 -13.11 -2.84
C GLY A 78 6.76 -13.23 -3.28
N LEU A 79 6.19 -12.20 -3.93
CA LEU A 79 4.77 -12.15 -4.27
C LEU A 79 4.30 -13.28 -5.21
N PRO A 80 4.99 -13.60 -6.33
CA PRO A 80 4.53 -14.67 -7.21
C PRO A 80 4.45 -16.03 -6.51
N ILE A 81 5.44 -16.33 -5.65
CA ILE A 81 5.46 -17.57 -4.86
C ILE A 81 4.28 -17.58 -3.88
N ALA A 82 4.03 -16.47 -3.19
CA ALA A 82 2.89 -16.35 -2.29
C ALA A 82 1.56 -16.61 -3.00
N MET A 83 1.35 -16.02 -4.18
CA MET A 83 0.11 -16.20 -4.95
C MET A 83 -0.12 -17.66 -5.36
N VAL A 84 0.93 -18.38 -5.74
CA VAL A 84 0.83 -19.82 -6.02
C VAL A 84 0.43 -20.58 -4.75
N LEU A 85 1.11 -20.35 -3.63
CA LEU A 85 0.80 -21.03 -2.37
C LEU A 85 -0.64 -20.76 -1.90
N LEU A 86 -1.09 -19.51 -1.98
CA LEU A 86 -2.45 -19.14 -1.62
C LEU A 86 -3.50 -19.77 -2.53
N ALA A 87 -3.26 -19.80 -3.84
CA ALA A 87 -4.18 -20.35 -4.81
C ALA A 87 -4.38 -21.87 -4.64
N TRP A 88 -3.35 -22.60 -4.22
CA TRP A 88 -3.42 -24.07 -4.09
C TRP A 88 -3.72 -24.54 -2.68
N PHE A 89 -3.27 -23.86 -1.63
CA PHE A 89 -3.41 -24.36 -0.26
C PHE A 89 -4.48 -23.60 0.56
N VAL A 90 -4.58 -22.30 0.44
CA VAL A 90 -5.45 -21.49 1.31
C VAL A 90 -6.85 -21.31 0.71
N LEU A 91 -6.93 -20.89 -0.55
CA LEU A 91 -8.19 -20.62 -1.23
C LEU A 91 -9.18 -21.81 -1.24
N PRO A 92 -8.75 -23.07 -1.50
CA PRO A 92 -9.68 -24.20 -1.44
C PRO A 92 -10.33 -24.40 -0.08
N VAL A 93 -9.59 -24.14 1.02
CA VAL A 93 -10.11 -24.24 2.39
C VAL A 93 -11.20 -23.21 2.62
N TYR A 94 -10.95 -21.96 2.29
CA TYR A 94 -11.91 -20.87 2.47
C TYR A 94 -13.20 -21.10 1.65
N ARG A 95 -13.07 -21.53 0.41
CA ARG A 95 -14.23 -21.80 -0.44
C ARG A 95 -15.04 -23.02 0.02
N ARG A 96 -14.39 -24.07 0.50
CA ARG A 96 -15.06 -25.24 1.06
C ARG A 96 -15.88 -24.88 2.30
N LEU A 97 -15.37 -24.01 3.14
CA LEU A 97 -16.05 -23.57 4.37
C LEU A 97 -17.10 -22.47 4.12
N ARG A 98 -17.15 -21.91 2.91
CA ARG A 98 -18.06 -20.80 2.54
C ARG A 98 -17.98 -19.63 3.53
N VAL A 99 -16.77 -19.28 3.99
CA VAL A 99 -16.56 -18.21 4.96
C VAL A 99 -16.90 -16.83 4.40
N TYR A 100 -17.41 -15.93 5.24
CA TYR A 100 -17.53 -14.49 4.94
C TYR A 100 -16.21 -13.75 5.22
N THR A 101 -15.55 -14.14 6.31
CA THR A 101 -14.23 -13.61 6.69
C THR A 101 -13.22 -14.73 6.85
N ALA A 102 -11.93 -14.42 6.59
CA ALA A 102 -10.85 -15.38 6.82
C ALA A 102 -10.84 -15.91 8.25
N TYR A 103 -11.31 -15.11 9.21
CA TYR A 103 -11.25 -15.43 10.64
C TYR A 103 -12.26 -16.49 11.08
N GLU A 104 -13.37 -16.66 10.36
CA GLU A 104 -14.33 -17.77 10.61
C GLU A 104 -13.66 -19.14 10.51
N TYR A 105 -12.64 -19.29 9.64
CA TYR A 105 -11.81 -20.49 9.59
C TYR A 105 -11.15 -20.78 10.94
N LEU A 106 -10.65 -19.76 11.64
CA LEU A 106 -9.95 -19.94 12.92
C LEU A 106 -10.89 -20.43 14.04
N GLU A 107 -12.16 -20.01 14.04
CA GLU A 107 -13.15 -20.56 14.97
C GLU A 107 -13.42 -22.03 14.70
N SER A 108 -13.57 -22.40 13.42
CA SER A 108 -13.81 -23.79 13.03
C SER A 108 -12.62 -24.71 13.36
N ARG A 109 -11.41 -24.16 13.38
CA ARG A 109 -10.17 -24.89 13.60
C ARG A 109 -9.71 -24.87 15.07
N PHE A 110 -9.92 -23.79 15.78
CA PHE A 110 -9.47 -23.55 17.15
C PHE A 110 -10.64 -23.24 18.08
N ASP A 111 -10.91 -21.95 18.25
CA ASP A 111 -11.97 -21.44 19.11
C ASP A 111 -12.32 -19.97 18.77
N ARG A 112 -13.40 -19.48 19.41
CA ARG A 112 -13.89 -18.11 19.21
C ARG A 112 -12.87 -17.05 19.67
N LYS A 113 -12.11 -17.29 20.76
CA LYS A 113 -11.13 -16.30 21.26
C LYS A 113 -9.97 -16.10 20.28
N THR A 114 -9.49 -17.18 19.64
CA THR A 114 -8.45 -17.11 18.61
C THR A 114 -8.94 -16.39 17.36
N ARG A 115 -10.20 -16.64 16.92
CA ARG A 115 -10.87 -15.87 15.86
C ARG A 115 -10.90 -14.39 16.19
N GLN A 116 -11.40 -14.02 17.37
CA GLN A 116 -11.57 -12.63 17.78
C GLN A 116 -10.24 -11.90 17.97
N LEU A 117 -9.21 -12.55 18.50
CA LEU A 117 -7.87 -11.97 18.62
C LEU A 117 -7.31 -11.62 17.24
N THR A 118 -7.33 -12.57 16.31
CA THR A 118 -6.77 -12.35 14.97
C THR A 118 -7.56 -11.30 14.19
N ALA A 119 -8.90 -11.30 14.32
CA ALA A 119 -9.75 -10.27 13.75
C ALA A 119 -9.47 -8.88 14.37
N ALA A 120 -9.21 -8.80 15.69
CA ALA A 120 -8.84 -7.54 16.35
C ALA A 120 -7.49 -7.00 15.85
N LEU A 121 -6.47 -7.85 15.70
CA LEU A 121 -5.18 -7.46 15.11
C LEU A 121 -5.36 -6.88 13.70
N PHE A 122 -6.21 -7.51 12.89
CA PHE A 122 -6.57 -6.99 11.57
C PHE A 122 -7.28 -5.63 11.68
N LEU A 123 -8.28 -5.49 12.54
CA LEU A 123 -9.04 -4.25 12.68
C LEU A 123 -8.12 -3.08 13.05
N VAL A 124 -7.19 -3.29 13.98
CA VAL A 124 -6.21 -2.26 14.38
C VAL A 124 -5.28 -1.94 13.22
N SER A 125 -4.61 -2.94 12.65
CA SER A 125 -3.66 -2.75 11.54
C SER A 125 -4.31 -2.06 10.35
N ARG A 126 -5.46 -2.57 9.90
CA ARG A 126 -6.15 -2.06 8.71
C ARG A 126 -6.85 -0.73 8.96
N GLY A 127 -7.37 -0.50 10.17
CA GLY A 127 -7.95 0.78 10.56
C GLY A 127 -6.94 1.93 10.49
N LEU A 128 -5.75 1.72 11.05
CA LEU A 128 -4.64 2.69 10.97
C LEU A 128 -4.17 2.88 9.51
N ALA A 129 -4.00 1.79 8.75
CA ALA A 129 -3.62 1.86 7.34
C ALA A 129 -4.65 2.59 6.46
N ALA A 130 -5.95 2.48 6.79
CA ALA A 130 -7.02 3.22 6.10
C ALA A 130 -6.88 4.74 6.29
N GLY A 131 -6.50 5.20 7.48
CA GLY A 131 -6.22 6.61 7.73
C GLY A 131 -5.03 7.13 6.91
N LEU A 132 -3.93 6.38 6.81
CA LEU A 132 -2.80 6.74 5.94
C LEU A 132 -3.22 6.80 4.47
N SER A 133 -4.10 5.90 4.04
CA SER A 133 -4.62 5.90 2.66
C SER A 133 -5.52 7.09 2.36
N LEU A 134 -6.17 7.71 3.35
CA LEU A 134 -6.93 8.95 3.20
C LEU A 134 -6.03 10.18 3.17
N TYR A 135 -4.93 10.17 3.92
CA TYR A 135 -4.03 11.29 4.02
C TYR A 135 -3.33 11.65 2.69
N ALA A 136 -2.87 10.64 1.95
CA ALA A 136 -2.14 10.86 0.69
C ALA A 136 -2.93 11.67 -0.37
N PRO A 137 -4.20 11.34 -0.70
CA PRO A 137 -4.98 12.16 -1.62
C PRO A 137 -5.35 13.54 -1.03
N ALA A 138 -5.48 13.65 0.29
CA ALA A 138 -5.72 14.93 0.93
C ALA A 138 -4.52 15.89 0.75
N LEU A 139 -3.28 15.39 0.82
CA LEU A 139 -2.08 16.15 0.49
C LEU A 139 -2.10 16.69 -0.94
N VAL A 140 -2.47 15.84 -1.90
CA VAL A 140 -2.55 16.21 -3.32
C VAL A 140 -3.58 17.31 -3.52
N LEU A 141 -4.78 17.14 -2.97
CA LEU A 141 -5.84 18.14 -3.07
C LEU A 141 -5.48 19.44 -2.36
N THR A 142 -4.81 19.39 -1.21
CA THR A 142 -4.28 20.57 -0.53
C THR A 142 -3.29 21.34 -1.43
N ALA A 143 -2.38 20.64 -2.07
CA ALA A 143 -1.40 21.25 -2.98
C ALA A 143 -2.05 21.86 -4.24
N VAL A 144 -3.15 21.25 -4.73
CA VAL A 144 -3.84 21.67 -5.95
C VAL A 144 -4.89 22.75 -5.70
N LEU A 145 -5.67 22.62 -4.61
CA LEU A 145 -6.79 23.50 -4.28
C LEU A 145 -6.40 24.66 -3.37
N GLY A 146 -5.26 24.56 -2.67
CA GLY A 146 -4.88 25.50 -1.63
C GLY A 146 -5.74 25.43 -0.36
N TRP A 147 -6.56 24.39 -0.22
CA TRP A 147 -7.41 24.20 0.96
C TRP A 147 -6.60 23.69 2.14
N PRO A 148 -6.99 24.03 3.39
CA PRO A 148 -6.39 23.43 4.57
C PRO A 148 -6.47 21.90 4.54
N LEU A 149 -5.40 21.23 4.96
CA LEU A 149 -5.29 19.76 4.92
C LEU A 149 -6.42 19.06 5.66
N GLN A 150 -6.90 19.64 6.76
CA GLN A 150 -8.02 19.09 7.55
C GLN A 150 -9.33 19.05 6.74
N ILE A 151 -9.59 20.10 5.96
CA ILE A 151 -10.80 20.19 5.11
C ILE A 151 -10.71 19.18 3.97
N THR A 152 -9.55 19.08 3.31
CA THR A 152 -9.35 18.10 2.23
C THR A 152 -9.43 16.67 2.73
N ASN A 153 -8.85 16.38 3.90
CA ASN A 153 -8.93 15.08 4.55
C ASN A 153 -10.39 14.69 4.88
N LEU A 154 -11.15 15.60 5.47
CA LEU A 154 -12.57 15.39 5.76
C LEU A 154 -13.38 15.15 4.47
N THR A 155 -13.15 15.95 3.44
CA THR A 155 -13.84 15.83 2.15
C THR A 155 -13.57 14.46 1.50
N VAL A 156 -12.31 14.05 1.40
CA VAL A 156 -11.93 12.75 0.84
C VAL A 156 -12.50 11.60 1.68
N GLY A 157 -12.42 11.72 3.01
CA GLY A 157 -12.94 10.71 3.93
C GLY A 157 -14.45 10.52 3.82
N VAL A 158 -15.22 11.60 3.81
CA VAL A 158 -16.68 11.56 3.63
C VAL A 158 -17.05 10.94 2.28
N LEU A 159 -16.40 11.34 1.20
CA LEU A 159 -16.61 10.75 -0.13
C LEU A 159 -16.31 9.25 -0.14
N ALA A 160 -15.20 8.82 0.49
CA ALA A 160 -14.85 7.40 0.58
C ALA A 160 -15.88 6.60 1.37
N VAL A 161 -16.38 7.14 2.49
CA VAL A 161 -17.44 6.49 3.30
C VAL A 161 -18.75 6.37 2.51
N LEU A 162 -19.23 7.47 1.91
CA LEU A 162 -20.47 7.47 1.13
C LEU A 162 -20.42 6.47 -0.03
N TYR A 163 -19.29 6.44 -0.75
CA TYR A 163 -19.05 5.51 -1.83
C TYR A 163 -19.06 4.04 -1.35
N THR A 164 -18.42 3.76 -0.21
CA THR A 164 -18.27 2.40 0.31
C THR A 164 -19.57 1.84 0.87
N VAL A 165 -20.30 2.63 1.65
CA VAL A 165 -21.54 2.20 2.33
C VAL A 165 -22.64 1.85 1.33
N SER A 166 -22.68 2.51 0.16
CA SER A 166 -23.74 2.30 -0.83
C SER A 166 -23.68 0.94 -1.52
N GLY A 167 -22.48 0.36 -1.73
CA GLY A 167 -22.30 -0.71 -2.72
C GLY A 167 -21.69 -2.03 -2.26
N GLY A 168 -21.09 -2.12 -1.07
CA GLY A 168 -20.48 -3.35 -0.56
C GLY A 168 -19.37 -3.94 -1.43
N THR A 169 -19.06 -5.22 -1.22
CA THR A 169 -17.94 -5.91 -1.86
C THR A 169 -18.03 -5.93 -3.38
N ARG A 170 -19.22 -6.17 -3.96
CA ARG A 170 -19.40 -6.26 -5.41
C ARG A 170 -19.22 -4.91 -6.12
N ALA A 171 -19.72 -3.82 -5.51
CA ALA A 171 -19.52 -2.49 -6.06
C ALA A 171 -18.05 -2.13 -6.12
N VAL A 172 -17.35 -2.41 -5.03
CA VAL A 172 -15.91 -2.17 -4.93
C VAL A 172 -15.17 -2.95 -6.03
N SER A 173 -15.43 -4.26 -6.21
CA SER A 173 -14.75 -5.07 -7.25
C SER A 173 -14.97 -4.55 -8.67
N VAL A 174 -16.22 -4.19 -9.00
CA VAL A 174 -16.56 -3.71 -10.36
C VAL A 174 -15.93 -2.36 -10.67
N THR A 175 -15.98 -1.42 -9.72
CA THR A 175 -15.38 -0.09 -9.92
C THR A 175 -13.86 -0.15 -9.93
N GLN A 176 -13.27 -1.01 -9.12
CA GLN A 176 -11.82 -1.22 -9.08
C GLN A 176 -11.23 -1.71 -10.40
N THR A 177 -11.98 -2.52 -11.14
CA THR A 177 -11.55 -2.96 -12.48
C THR A 177 -11.34 -1.78 -13.42
N LEU A 178 -12.29 -0.83 -13.45
CA LEU A 178 -12.16 0.39 -14.26
C LEU A 178 -11.06 1.31 -13.72
N GLN A 179 -11.04 1.51 -12.41
CA GLN A 179 -10.01 2.33 -11.74
C GLN A 179 -8.60 1.82 -12.03
N MET A 180 -8.39 0.50 -11.97
CA MET A 180 -7.08 -0.09 -12.26
C MET A 180 -6.64 0.14 -13.72
N GLY A 181 -7.58 0.06 -14.67
CA GLY A 181 -7.31 0.41 -16.07
C GLY A 181 -6.83 1.86 -16.21
N ILE A 182 -7.53 2.80 -15.57
CA ILE A 182 -7.16 4.24 -15.59
C ILE A 182 -5.78 4.45 -14.95
N MET A 183 -5.49 3.77 -13.82
CA MET A 183 -4.20 3.86 -13.13
C MET A 183 -3.05 3.37 -14.03
N LEU A 184 -3.22 2.23 -14.69
CA LEU A 184 -2.20 1.69 -15.60
C LEU A 184 -1.97 2.61 -16.80
N CYS A 185 -3.04 3.07 -17.45
CA CYS A 185 -2.94 4.01 -18.58
C CYS A 185 -2.30 5.34 -18.16
N GLY A 186 -2.68 5.88 -17.00
CA GLY A 186 -2.12 7.13 -16.50
C GLY A 186 -0.62 7.04 -16.20
N MET A 187 -0.19 5.94 -15.56
CA MET A 187 1.24 5.75 -15.27
C MET A 187 2.07 5.46 -16.53
N LEU A 188 1.52 4.71 -17.47
CA LEU A 188 2.18 4.52 -18.77
C LEU A 188 2.28 5.86 -19.52
N GLY A 189 1.20 6.65 -19.54
CA GLY A 189 1.20 7.99 -20.13
C GLY A 189 2.22 8.91 -19.46
N ALA A 190 2.34 8.85 -18.13
CA ALA A 190 3.34 9.60 -17.38
C ALA A 190 4.77 9.18 -17.80
N PHE A 191 5.05 7.88 -17.85
CA PHE A 191 6.36 7.38 -18.26
C PHE A 191 6.74 7.82 -19.67
N LEU A 192 5.83 7.64 -20.64
CA LEU A 192 6.04 8.03 -22.02
C LEU A 192 6.24 9.55 -22.18
N PHE A 193 5.49 10.34 -21.42
CA PHE A 193 5.66 11.79 -21.42
C PHE A 193 7.04 12.19 -20.89
N VAL A 194 7.46 11.67 -19.73
CA VAL A 194 8.78 12.00 -19.16
C VAL A 194 9.89 11.58 -20.11
N LEU A 195 9.78 10.40 -20.72
CA LEU A 195 10.76 9.91 -21.71
C LEU A 195 10.83 10.85 -22.93
N HIS A 196 9.69 11.35 -23.41
CA HIS A 196 9.63 12.32 -24.51
C HIS A 196 10.19 13.70 -24.11
N ALA A 197 10.07 14.09 -22.84
CA ALA A 197 10.57 15.37 -22.33
C ALA A 197 12.11 15.37 -22.10
N LEU A 198 12.78 14.22 -22.22
CA LEU A 198 14.24 14.16 -22.18
C LEU A 198 14.85 14.86 -23.41
N PRO A 199 16.09 15.40 -23.31
CA PRO A 199 16.77 16.00 -24.44
C PRO A 199 16.84 15.08 -25.66
N ALA A 200 16.81 15.68 -26.86
CA ALA A 200 16.91 14.94 -28.09
C ALA A 200 18.15 14.03 -28.11
N GLY A 201 17.95 12.76 -28.48
CA GLY A 201 19.01 11.74 -28.52
C GLY A 201 19.24 10.95 -27.22
N VAL A 202 18.64 11.34 -26.10
CA VAL A 202 18.80 10.56 -24.85
C VAL A 202 17.98 9.26 -24.90
N GLY A 203 16.71 9.29 -25.27
CA GLY A 203 15.85 8.11 -25.40
C GLY A 203 15.89 7.16 -24.20
N LEU A 204 15.35 5.94 -24.34
CA LEU A 204 15.32 4.94 -23.29
C LEU A 204 16.74 4.40 -22.94
N ALA A 205 17.59 4.21 -23.93
CA ALA A 205 18.96 3.72 -23.74
C ALA A 205 19.84 4.75 -23.01
N GLY A 206 19.77 6.02 -23.39
CA GLY A 206 20.48 7.11 -22.71
C GLY A 206 19.97 7.29 -21.28
N MET A 207 18.64 7.21 -21.05
CA MET A 207 18.05 7.23 -19.72
C MET A 207 18.62 6.11 -18.85
N ALA A 208 18.68 4.87 -19.34
CA ALA A 208 19.22 3.73 -18.59
C ALA A 208 20.72 3.91 -18.29
N ARG A 209 21.48 4.46 -19.23
CA ARG A 209 22.93 4.73 -19.07
C ARG A 209 23.18 5.79 -18.00
N VAL A 210 22.45 6.91 -18.03
CA VAL A 210 22.56 7.98 -17.02
C VAL A 210 22.10 7.49 -15.66
N ALA A 211 20.95 6.83 -15.57
CA ALA A 211 20.44 6.26 -14.32
C ALA A 211 21.40 5.21 -13.73
N GLY A 212 22.06 4.42 -14.59
CA GLY A 212 23.10 3.47 -14.19
C GLY A 212 24.32 4.17 -13.57
N ALA A 213 24.80 5.28 -14.18
CA ALA A 213 25.91 6.08 -13.66
C ALA A 213 25.57 6.76 -12.31
N LEU A 214 24.30 7.09 -12.08
CA LEU A 214 23.80 7.61 -10.81
C LEU A 214 23.58 6.51 -9.75
N GLY A 215 23.85 5.23 -10.06
CA GLY A 215 23.60 4.10 -9.16
C GLY A 215 22.11 3.74 -8.96
N LYS A 216 21.19 4.34 -9.74
CA LYS A 216 19.73 4.17 -9.56
C LYS A 216 19.17 2.88 -10.18
N MET A 217 19.92 2.19 -11.05
CA MET A 217 19.47 0.97 -11.74
C MET A 217 19.74 -0.33 -10.99
N HIS A 218 20.30 -0.28 -9.78
CA HIS A 218 20.53 -1.45 -8.95
C HIS A 218 19.21 -2.01 -8.42
N ALA A 219 18.59 -2.93 -9.17
CA ALA A 219 17.34 -3.59 -8.79
C ALA A 219 17.56 -4.75 -7.81
N VAL A 220 18.78 -5.32 -7.76
CA VAL A 220 19.11 -6.47 -6.91
C VAL A 220 20.34 -6.14 -6.06
N VAL A 221 20.18 -6.24 -4.74
CA VAL A 221 21.24 -6.05 -3.74
C VAL A 221 21.43 -7.38 -3.01
N PRO A 222 22.47 -8.18 -3.34
CA PRO A 222 22.68 -9.51 -2.78
C PRO A 222 23.36 -9.43 -1.39
N SER A 223 22.73 -8.71 -0.45
CA SER A 223 23.22 -8.52 0.91
C SER A 223 22.40 -9.32 1.91
N LEU A 224 23.08 -9.96 2.88
CA LEU A 224 22.46 -10.67 4.00
C LEU A 224 22.27 -9.77 5.25
N ARG A 225 22.57 -8.48 5.15
CA ARG A 225 22.42 -7.55 6.28
C ARG A 225 20.96 -7.39 6.65
N PHE A 226 20.64 -7.62 7.92
CA PHE A 226 19.28 -7.53 8.45
C PHE A 226 18.80 -6.09 8.70
N ASP A 227 19.71 -5.14 8.81
CA ASP A 227 19.46 -3.71 8.96
C ASP A 227 19.08 -3.02 7.63
N THR A 228 19.49 -3.62 6.51
CA THR A 228 19.18 -3.09 5.18
C THR A 228 17.77 -3.49 4.75
N ARG A 229 16.93 -2.49 4.43
CA ARG A 229 15.49 -2.68 4.17
C ARG A 229 15.18 -3.55 2.96
N TYR A 230 15.85 -3.27 1.84
CA TYR A 230 15.58 -3.91 0.55
C TYR A 230 16.82 -4.61 0.03
N THR A 231 16.90 -5.91 0.28
CA THR A 231 17.92 -6.81 -0.25
C THR A 231 17.25 -7.98 -0.95
N LEU A 232 18.00 -8.75 -1.73
CA LEU A 232 17.47 -9.96 -2.38
C LEU A 232 16.79 -10.89 -1.37
N TRP A 233 17.41 -11.12 -0.22
CA TRP A 233 16.90 -12.04 0.80
C TRP A 233 15.74 -11.46 1.60
N SER A 234 15.79 -10.18 1.98
CA SER A 234 14.66 -9.54 2.64
C SER A 234 13.43 -9.48 1.72
N GLY A 235 13.64 -9.26 0.41
CA GLY A 235 12.56 -9.25 -0.58
C GLY A 235 12.01 -10.64 -0.88
N LEU A 236 12.89 -11.65 -1.04
CA LEU A 236 12.46 -13.01 -1.36
C LEU A 236 11.78 -13.68 -0.15
N VAL A 237 12.41 -13.66 1.01
CA VAL A 237 11.89 -14.31 2.22
C VAL A 237 10.90 -13.40 2.94
N GLY A 238 11.32 -12.22 3.36
CA GLY A 238 10.45 -11.27 4.06
C GLY A 238 9.26 -10.83 3.20
N GLY A 239 9.49 -10.54 1.91
CA GLY A 239 8.45 -10.24 0.94
C GLY A 239 7.47 -11.40 0.71
N LEU A 240 7.92 -12.66 0.74
CA LEU A 240 7.05 -13.84 0.70
C LEU A 240 6.11 -13.88 1.93
N PHE A 241 6.66 -13.71 3.13
CA PHE A 241 5.86 -13.73 4.35
C PHE A 241 4.87 -12.54 4.40
N VAL A 242 5.29 -11.34 3.99
CA VAL A 242 4.38 -10.19 3.84
C VAL A 242 3.26 -10.52 2.87
N ALA A 243 3.57 -11.06 1.69
CA ALA A 243 2.57 -11.37 0.67
C ALA A 243 1.63 -12.48 1.13
N LEU A 244 2.13 -13.54 1.77
CA LEU A 244 1.30 -14.60 2.35
C LEU A 244 0.35 -14.04 3.42
N ALA A 245 0.83 -13.18 4.31
CA ALA A 245 0.01 -12.53 5.33
C ALA A 245 -1.04 -11.61 4.69
N TYR A 246 -0.60 -10.67 3.87
CA TYR A 246 -1.46 -9.66 3.27
C TYR A 246 -2.55 -10.26 2.38
N PHE A 247 -2.20 -11.19 1.50
CA PHE A 247 -3.18 -11.78 0.60
C PHE A 247 -3.89 -13.01 1.19
N GLY A 248 -3.35 -13.64 2.23
CA GLY A 248 -3.92 -14.84 2.83
C GLY A 248 -4.75 -14.60 4.08
N THR A 249 -4.50 -13.51 4.82
CA THR A 249 -5.15 -13.26 6.12
C THR A 249 -5.82 -11.91 6.25
N ASP A 250 -5.45 -10.92 5.43
CA ASP A 250 -6.08 -9.60 5.43
C ASP A 250 -7.42 -9.64 4.70
N GLN A 251 -8.50 -9.36 5.43
CA GLN A 251 -9.86 -9.47 4.90
C GLN A 251 -10.12 -8.54 3.71
N SER A 252 -9.42 -7.41 3.59
CA SER A 252 -9.58 -6.50 2.44
C SER A 252 -9.15 -7.14 1.12
N GLN A 253 -8.21 -8.09 1.17
CA GLN A 253 -7.76 -8.89 0.03
C GLN A 253 -8.53 -10.19 -0.11
N VAL A 254 -8.72 -10.91 1.01
CA VAL A 254 -9.41 -12.21 1.02
C VAL A 254 -10.79 -12.11 0.40
N GLN A 255 -11.58 -11.09 0.75
CA GLN A 255 -12.93 -10.92 0.20
C GLN A 255 -12.94 -10.69 -1.33
N ARG A 256 -11.84 -10.22 -1.96
CA ARG A 256 -11.77 -10.01 -3.42
C ARG A 256 -11.81 -11.35 -4.17
N TYR A 257 -11.04 -12.34 -3.75
CA TYR A 257 -10.99 -13.63 -4.43
C TYR A 257 -12.05 -14.63 -3.93
N LEU A 258 -12.65 -14.40 -2.75
CA LEU A 258 -13.82 -15.17 -2.32
C LEU A 258 -15.06 -14.87 -3.18
N GLY A 259 -15.17 -13.66 -3.75
CA GLY A 259 -16.25 -13.26 -4.68
C GLY A 259 -16.18 -13.92 -6.06
N GLY A 260 -15.22 -14.76 -6.36
CA GLY A 260 -15.09 -15.42 -7.66
C GLY A 260 -16.23 -16.38 -7.97
N ALA A 261 -16.66 -16.44 -9.24
CA ALA A 261 -17.72 -17.32 -9.72
C ALA A 261 -17.40 -18.82 -9.50
N SER A 262 -16.12 -19.19 -9.52
CA SER A 262 -15.66 -20.56 -9.28
C SER A 262 -14.28 -20.58 -8.62
N LEU A 263 -13.87 -21.74 -8.10
CA LEU A 263 -12.51 -21.95 -7.59
C LEU A 263 -11.46 -21.66 -8.67
N ARG A 264 -11.73 -22.04 -9.93
CA ARG A 264 -10.84 -21.78 -11.06
C ARG A 264 -10.69 -20.28 -11.31
N GLU A 265 -11.80 -19.53 -11.33
CA GLU A 265 -11.77 -18.08 -11.52
C GLU A 265 -10.95 -17.38 -10.42
N SER A 266 -11.15 -17.77 -9.15
CA SER A 266 -10.42 -17.22 -8.03
C SER A 266 -8.91 -17.54 -8.09
N ARG A 267 -8.54 -18.79 -8.43
CA ARG A 267 -7.13 -19.17 -8.63
C ARG A 267 -6.47 -18.39 -9.75
N THR A 268 -7.12 -18.36 -10.91
CA THR A 268 -6.61 -17.62 -12.07
C THR A 268 -6.49 -16.13 -11.76
N GLY A 269 -7.43 -15.54 -10.99
CA GLY A 269 -7.36 -14.15 -10.55
C GLY A 269 -6.15 -13.84 -9.66
N LEU A 270 -5.82 -14.73 -8.71
CA LEU A 270 -4.62 -14.61 -7.89
C LEU A 270 -3.33 -14.70 -8.74
N LEU A 271 -3.27 -15.65 -9.68
CA LEU A 271 -2.11 -15.79 -10.58
C LEU A 271 -1.99 -14.61 -11.55
N PHE A 272 -3.12 -14.09 -12.03
CA PHE A 272 -3.15 -12.87 -12.86
C PHE A 272 -2.59 -11.66 -12.09
N ASN A 273 -2.97 -11.51 -10.81
CA ASN A 273 -2.37 -10.48 -9.96
C ASN A 273 -0.84 -10.67 -9.84
N ALA A 274 -0.35 -11.90 -9.62
CA ALA A 274 1.09 -12.18 -9.54
C ALA A 274 1.83 -11.75 -10.81
N LEU A 275 1.26 -12.06 -11.97
CA LEU A 275 1.87 -11.78 -13.27
C LEU A 275 1.94 -10.27 -13.58
N ILE A 276 0.88 -9.52 -13.29
CA ILE A 276 0.78 -8.11 -13.71
C ILE A 276 1.33 -7.15 -12.64
N LYS A 277 1.26 -7.52 -11.35
CA LYS A 277 1.65 -6.63 -10.26
C LYS A 277 3.12 -6.23 -10.29
N VAL A 278 4.02 -7.17 -10.54
CA VAL A 278 5.48 -6.89 -10.55
C VAL A 278 5.84 -5.95 -11.71
N PRO A 279 5.43 -6.21 -12.97
CA PRO A 279 5.62 -5.25 -14.07
C PRO A 279 5.01 -3.87 -13.81
N MET A 280 3.81 -3.81 -13.20
CA MET A 280 3.19 -2.54 -12.83
C MET A 280 4.06 -1.75 -11.86
N GLN A 281 4.58 -2.40 -10.82
CA GLN A 281 5.45 -1.74 -9.84
C GLN A 281 6.76 -1.28 -10.46
N PHE A 282 7.32 -2.10 -11.34
CA PHE A 282 8.52 -1.72 -12.11
C PHE A 282 8.25 -0.46 -12.95
N LEU A 283 7.11 -0.40 -13.66
CA LEU A 283 6.73 0.79 -14.43
C LEU A 283 6.63 2.05 -13.54
N ILE A 284 6.01 1.93 -12.35
CA ILE A 284 5.88 3.07 -11.43
C ILE A 284 7.25 3.56 -10.94
N LEU A 285 8.17 2.64 -10.60
CA LEU A 285 9.54 2.99 -10.23
C LEU A 285 10.30 3.62 -11.41
N MET A 286 10.11 3.10 -12.63
CA MET A 286 10.72 3.66 -13.85
C MET A 286 10.27 5.08 -14.15
N VAL A 287 9.03 5.47 -13.78
CA VAL A 287 8.61 6.88 -13.83
C VAL A 287 9.50 7.74 -12.93
N GLY A 288 9.77 7.29 -11.69
CA GLY A 288 10.68 7.99 -10.78
C GLY A 288 12.12 8.10 -11.32
N ILE A 289 12.62 7.00 -11.89
CA ILE A 289 13.94 6.99 -12.56
C ILE A 289 13.99 7.97 -13.73
N ALA A 290 12.94 8.02 -14.57
CA ALA A 290 12.87 8.97 -15.67
C ALA A 290 12.88 10.42 -15.18
N VAL A 291 12.20 10.71 -14.06
CA VAL A 291 12.21 12.04 -13.40
C VAL A 291 13.62 12.38 -12.86
N VAL A 292 14.34 11.40 -12.26
CA VAL A 292 15.75 11.62 -11.87
C VAL A 292 16.59 12.03 -13.06
N VAL A 293 16.47 11.28 -14.17
CA VAL A 293 17.28 11.56 -15.37
C VAL A 293 16.89 12.90 -15.99
N PHE A 294 15.61 13.25 -16.03
CA PHE A 294 15.15 14.57 -16.49
C PHE A 294 15.85 15.69 -15.69
N HIS A 295 15.95 15.54 -14.38
CA HIS A 295 16.61 16.50 -13.51
C HIS A 295 18.14 16.48 -13.53
N GLN A 296 18.76 15.70 -14.40
CA GLN A 296 20.18 15.89 -14.77
C GLN A 296 20.35 17.01 -15.81
N PHE A 297 19.30 17.38 -16.52
CA PHE A 297 19.32 18.41 -17.56
C PHE A 297 18.62 19.70 -17.13
N GLU A 298 17.62 19.58 -16.25
CA GLU A 298 16.89 20.70 -15.66
C GLU A 298 17.12 20.70 -14.13
N ARG A 299 17.57 21.82 -13.59
CA ARG A 299 17.92 21.94 -12.16
C ARG A 299 16.71 21.65 -11.27
N PRO A 300 16.80 20.64 -10.39
CA PRO A 300 15.74 20.38 -9.41
C PRO A 300 15.76 21.42 -8.27
N PRO A 301 14.62 21.70 -7.61
CA PRO A 301 14.60 22.54 -6.42
C PRO A 301 15.41 21.88 -5.29
N LEU A 302 15.93 22.67 -4.35
CA LEU A 302 16.62 22.14 -3.15
C LEU A 302 15.67 21.26 -2.33
N LEU A 303 14.41 21.68 -2.19
CA LEU A 303 13.32 20.98 -1.50
C LEU A 303 12.09 20.93 -2.42
N TRP A 304 11.44 19.78 -2.45
CA TRP A 304 10.24 19.56 -3.27
C TRP A 304 8.97 20.05 -2.58
N ASN A 305 8.94 19.99 -1.24
CA ASN A 305 7.83 20.50 -0.44
C ASN A 305 8.02 22.01 -0.22
N SER A 306 7.51 22.80 -1.16
CA SER A 306 7.61 24.26 -1.11
C SER A 306 6.86 24.89 0.07
N VAL A 307 5.79 24.25 0.57
CA VAL A 307 5.02 24.73 1.72
C VAL A 307 5.85 24.63 2.99
N ALA A 308 6.42 23.46 3.26
CA ALA A 308 7.29 23.25 4.41
C ALA A 308 8.56 24.13 4.36
N ALA A 309 9.16 24.25 3.17
CA ALA A 309 10.30 25.13 2.96
C ALA A 309 9.97 26.61 3.24
N GLY A 310 8.80 27.09 2.77
CA GLY A 310 8.33 28.45 3.00
C GLY A 310 8.06 28.75 4.47
N GLN A 311 7.50 27.81 5.21
CA GLN A 311 7.27 27.94 6.66
C GLN A 311 8.58 27.94 7.45
N ALA A 312 9.52 27.02 7.12
CA ALA A 312 10.82 26.96 7.77
C ALA A 312 11.63 28.23 7.56
N ARG A 313 11.52 28.89 6.40
CA ARG A 313 12.18 30.18 6.09
C ARG A 313 11.75 31.33 6.99
N GLN A 314 10.60 31.22 7.67
CA GLN A 314 10.13 32.23 8.63
C GLN A 314 10.93 32.21 9.94
N ALA A 315 11.62 31.11 10.24
CA ALA A 315 12.46 31.03 11.42
C ALA A 315 13.78 31.84 11.24
N PRO A 316 14.27 32.53 12.28
CA PRO A 316 15.46 33.37 12.21
C PRO A 316 16.69 32.61 11.70
N GLY A 317 17.35 33.15 10.68
CA GLY A 317 18.58 32.58 10.10
C GLY A 317 18.40 31.38 9.18
N VAL A 318 17.22 30.74 9.14
CA VAL A 318 16.98 29.55 8.33
C VAL A 318 16.96 29.88 6.84
N ALA A 319 16.40 31.03 6.47
CA ALA A 319 16.38 31.47 5.07
C ALA A 319 17.81 31.56 4.50
N ALA A 320 18.74 32.20 5.20
CA ALA A 320 20.14 32.33 4.76
C ALA A 320 20.84 30.95 4.65
N GLN A 321 20.56 30.02 5.58
CA GLN A 321 21.13 28.66 5.53
C GLN A 321 20.59 27.86 4.34
N LEU A 322 19.29 27.94 4.06
CA LEU A 322 18.70 27.28 2.88
C LEU A 322 19.24 27.89 1.58
N ASP A 323 19.44 29.20 1.51
CA ASP A 323 19.99 29.87 0.33
C ASP A 323 21.46 29.49 0.10
N ALA A 324 22.25 29.32 1.16
CA ALA A 324 23.61 28.82 1.07
C ALA A 324 23.66 27.36 0.58
N LEU A 325 22.77 26.50 1.07
CA LEU A 325 22.65 25.13 0.58
C LEU A 325 22.21 25.07 -0.89
N ASP A 326 21.29 25.95 -1.29
CA ASP A 326 20.80 26.03 -2.67
C ASP A 326 21.91 26.52 -3.64
N ALA A 327 22.76 27.45 -3.22
CA ALA A 327 23.92 27.88 -3.98
C ALA A 327 24.93 26.72 -4.18
N ARG A 328 25.23 25.97 -3.10
CA ARG A 328 26.09 24.76 -3.19
C ARG A 328 25.48 23.70 -4.10
N LEU A 329 24.16 23.45 -3.99
CA LEU A 329 23.44 22.54 -4.89
C LEU A 329 23.56 22.98 -6.34
N SER A 330 23.49 24.27 -6.64
CA SER A 330 23.65 24.81 -8.00
C SER A 330 25.02 24.49 -8.59
N GLN A 331 26.09 24.62 -7.80
CA GLN A 331 27.45 24.28 -8.23
C GLN A 331 27.60 22.77 -8.47
N THR A 332 27.12 21.95 -7.53
CA THR A 332 27.14 20.50 -7.67
C THR A 332 26.35 20.04 -8.89
N PHE A 333 25.18 20.63 -9.14
CA PHE A 333 24.37 20.34 -10.32
C PHE A 333 25.09 20.69 -11.62
N ALA A 334 25.74 21.84 -11.73
CA ALA A 334 26.45 22.26 -12.94
C ALA A 334 27.61 21.28 -13.27
N ALA A 335 28.40 20.89 -12.26
CA ALA A 335 29.47 19.92 -12.42
C ALA A 335 28.92 18.54 -12.82
N LYS A 336 27.85 18.06 -12.15
CA LYS A 336 27.23 16.78 -12.44
C LYS A 336 26.64 16.73 -13.86
N ARG A 337 25.97 17.80 -14.30
CA ARG A 337 25.44 17.94 -15.65
C ARG A 337 26.51 17.84 -16.72
N ALA A 338 27.68 18.49 -16.52
CA ALA A 338 28.82 18.38 -17.43
C ALA A 338 29.30 16.92 -17.57
N GLY A 339 29.45 16.22 -16.43
CA GLY A 339 29.81 14.80 -16.44
C GLY A 339 28.77 13.91 -17.16
N VAL A 340 27.47 14.17 -16.95
CA VAL A 340 26.38 13.43 -17.63
C VAL A 340 26.42 13.66 -19.14
N LEU A 341 26.69 14.88 -19.60
CA LEU A 341 26.85 15.17 -21.04
C LEU A 341 28.07 14.48 -21.65
N SER A 342 29.23 14.48 -20.94
CA SER A 342 30.40 13.74 -21.34
C SER A 342 30.13 12.22 -21.43
N LEU A 343 29.45 11.66 -20.44
CA LEU A 343 29.02 10.26 -20.45
C LEU A 343 28.18 9.92 -21.69
N LEU A 344 27.23 10.77 -22.05
CA LEU A 344 26.37 10.56 -23.21
C LEU A 344 27.15 10.62 -24.54
N GLN A 345 28.23 11.38 -24.58
CA GLN A 345 29.16 11.42 -25.71
C GLN A 345 30.10 10.20 -25.77
N GLY A 346 30.07 9.31 -24.79
CA GLY A 346 30.82 8.06 -24.79
C GLY A 346 31.95 7.98 -23.75
N ASP A 347 32.16 9.02 -22.96
CA ASP A 347 33.17 9.05 -21.92
C ASP A 347 32.73 8.30 -20.65
N GLU A 348 33.03 7.01 -20.59
CA GLU A 348 32.71 6.16 -19.43
C GLU A 348 33.53 6.52 -18.16
N SER A 349 34.67 7.26 -18.33
CA SER A 349 35.51 7.68 -17.20
C SER A 349 34.80 8.71 -16.28
N ALA A 350 33.74 9.37 -16.77
CA ALA A 350 32.96 10.32 -16.01
C ALA A 350 32.08 9.68 -14.88
N LYS A 351 31.82 8.36 -14.95
CA LYS A 351 30.89 7.68 -13.99
C LYS A 351 31.25 7.84 -12.51
N PRO A 352 32.51 7.65 -12.06
CA PRO A 352 32.89 7.81 -10.66
C PRO A 352 32.63 9.25 -10.15
N ALA A 353 32.94 10.25 -10.99
CA ALA A 353 32.71 11.65 -10.66
C ALA A 353 31.19 11.98 -10.56
N ILE A 354 30.38 11.45 -11.48
CA ILE A 354 28.91 11.59 -11.44
C ILE A 354 28.35 11.00 -10.15
N LEU A 355 28.80 9.81 -9.77
CA LEU A 355 28.34 9.14 -8.55
C LEU A 355 28.72 9.92 -7.28
N ALA A 356 29.96 10.43 -7.22
CA ALA A 356 30.42 11.27 -6.09
C ALA A 356 29.59 12.56 -5.95
N LEU A 357 29.27 13.21 -7.08
CA LEU A 357 28.43 14.41 -7.10
C LEU A 357 26.96 14.09 -6.75
N GLU A 358 26.45 12.92 -7.10
CA GLU A 358 25.11 12.46 -6.67
C GLU A 358 25.04 12.28 -5.15
N GLU A 359 26.06 11.67 -4.53
CA GLU A 359 26.15 11.53 -3.08
C GLU A 359 26.28 12.89 -2.39
N GLN A 360 27.04 13.83 -2.96
CA GLN A 360 27.13 15.20 -2.46
C GLN A 360 25.77 15.92 -2.54
N GLU A 361 25.04 15.79 -3.65
CA GLU A 361 23.68 16.34 -3.80
C GLU A 361 22.73 15.75 -2.74
N LYS A 362 22.79 14.44 -2.53
CA LYS A 362 21.99 13.74 -1.52
C LYS A 362 22.28 14.23 -0.11
N SER A 363 23.56 14.49 0.22
CA SER A 363 23.97 15.09 1.50
C SER A 363 23.40 16.49 1.68
N LEU A 364 23.54 17.38 0.69
CA LEU A 364 23.01 18.75 0.73
C LEU A 364 21.48 18.78 0.93
N ARG A 365 20.76 17.90 0.23
CA ARG A 365 19.31 17.74 0.43
C ARG A 365 18.97 17.18 1.80
N GLY A 366 19.80 16.26 2.34
CA GLY A 366 19.68 15.75 3.70
C GLY A 366 19.80 16.86 4.76
N GLU A 367 20.81 17.75 4.61
CA GLU A 367 21.00 18.92 5.47
C GLU A 367 19.78 19.86 5.40
N ALA A 368 19.29 20.15 4.18
CA ALA A 368 18.13 21.01 3.99
C ALA A 368 16.84 20.41 4.59
N ARG A 369 16.61 19.10 4.38
CA ARG A 369 15.47 18.38 4.99
C ARG A 369 15.56 18.39 6.52
N ALA A 370 16.74 18.20 7.11
CA ALA A 370 16.95 18.26 8.56
C ALA A 370 16.66 19.67 9.11
N LEU A 371 17.06 20.72 8.37
CA LEU A 371 16.81 22.11 8.75
C LEU A 371 15.30 22.42 8.74
N VAL A 372 14.58 21.99 7.69
CA VAL A 372 13.12 22.14 7.60
C VAL A 372 12.42 21.36 8.70
N ARG A 373 12.83 20.10 8.97
CA ARG A 373 12.22 19.27 10.02
C ARG A 373 12.30 19.90 11.41
N ARG A 374 13.36 20.67 11.70
CA ARG A 374 13.53 21.35 12.99
C ARG A 374 12.70 22.64 13.11
N ASN A 375 12.35 23.27 11.99
CA ASN A 375 11.80 24.62 11.95
C ASN A 375 10.41 24.73 11.30
N ALA A 376 9.92 23.67 10.65
CA ALA A 376 8.55 23.61 10.14
C ALA A 376 7.63 22.88 11.15
N PRO A 377 6.32 23.13 11.10
CA PRO A 377 5.36 22.38 11.89
C PRO A 377 5.50 20.87 11.68
N PRO A 378 5.31 20.04 12.74
CA PRO A 378 5.40 18.60 12.63
C PRO A 378 4.54 18.07 11.50
N GLY A 379 5.08 17.12 10.70
CA GLY A 379 4.34 16.42 9.66
C GLY A 379 4.28 17.08 8.29
N GLN A 380 4.90 18.22 8.08
CA GLN A 380 4.99 18.83 6.75
C GLN A 380 6.33 18.55 6.04
N ALA A 381 7.23 17.82 6.66
CA ALA A 381 8.61 17.67 6.20
C ALA A 381 8.84 16.56 5.17
N SER A 382 7.82 15.78 4.77
CA SER A 382 8.00 14.75 3.74
C SER A 382 8.26 15.39 2.38
N ASP A 383 9.51 15.30 1.93
CA ASP A 383 9.96 15.85 0.65
C ASP A 383 9.78 14.80 -0.47
N ALA A 384 10.05 13.52 -0.18
CA ALA A 384 9.97 12.44 -1.14
C ALA A 384 8.56 12.25 -1.75
N ASP A 385 7.51 12.39 -0.93
CA ASP A 385 6.12 12.28 -1.39
C ASP A 385 5.70 13.46 -2.29
N SER A 386 6.45 14.58 -2.25
CA SER A 386 6.19 15.79 -3.05
C SER A 386 6.91 15.78 -4.40
N ILE A 387 7.91 14.91 -4.62
CA ILE A 387 8.75 14.89 -5.83
C ILE A 387 7.89 14.74 -7.08
N PHE A 388 7.16 13.64 -7.17
CA PHE A 388 6.39 13.32 -8.37
C PHE A 388 5.23 14.31 -8.59
N LEU A 389 4.53 14.69 -7.52
CA LEU A 389 3.45 15.67 -7.62
C LEU A 389 3.95 17.02 -8.14
N THR A 390 5.05 17.52 -7.59
CA THR A 390 5.64 18.81 -8.01
C THR A 390 6.08 18.74 -9.47
N PHE A 391 6.69 17.62 -9.88
CA PHE A 391 7.08 17.40 -11.26
C PHE A 391 5.87 17.42 -12.21
N VAL A 392 4.80 16.69 -11.88
CA VAL A 392 3.55 16.65 -12.65
C VAL A 392 2.95 18.04 -12.82
N LEU A 393 2.82 18.79 -11.71
CA LEU A 393 2.20 20.11 -11.74
C LEU A 393 3.01 21.16 -12.52
N ARG A 394 4.34 21.00 -12.63
CA ARG A 394 5.22 21.94 -13.32
C ARG A 394 5.40 21.64 -14.80
N HIS A 395 5.50 20.37 -15.18
CA HIS A 395 6.00 19.98 -16.51
C HIS A 395 4.94 19.33 -17.40
N PHE A 396 3.85 18.77 -16.83
CA PHE A 396 2.91 18.02 -17.64
C PHE A 396 1.95 18.95 -18.43
N PRO A 397 1.56 18.53 -19.64
CA PRO A 397 0.59 19.28 -20.42
C PRO A 397 -0.81 19.20 -19.80
N PRO A 398 -1.68 20.18 -20.12
CA PRO A 398 -3.08 20.16 -19.70
C PRO A 398 -3.78 18.87 -20.16
N GLY A 399 -4.67 18.35 -19.32
CA GLY A 399 -5.36 17.07 -19.51
C GLY A 399 -4.60 15.90 -18.91
N LEU A 400 -3.29 15.80 -19.11
CA LEU A 400 -2.49 14.75 -18.48
C LEU A 400 -2.32 14.99 -16.97
N VAL A 401 -2.21 16.24 -16.53
CA VAL A 401 -2.26 16.60 -15.09
C VAL A 401 -3.58 16.14 -14.50
N GLY A 402 -4.71 16.47 -15.14
CA GLY A 402 -6.04 16.03 -14.69
C GLY A 402 -6.18 14.52 -14.62
N LEU A 403 -5.65 13.78 -15.60
CA LEU A 403 -5.66 12.32 -15.63
C LEU A 403 -4.85 11.73 -14.46
N LEU A 404 -3.65 12.25 -14.19
CA LEU A 404 -2.82 11.76 -13.08
C LEU A 404 -3.42 12.07 -11.71
N LEU A 405 -4.06 13.21 -11.55
CA LEU A 405 -4.83 13.51 -10.35
C LEU A 405 -6.02 12.55 -10.21
N ALA A 406 -6.71 12.22 -11.30
CA ALA A 406 -7.74 11.19 -11.30
C ALA A 406 -7.18 9.82 -10.91
N VAL A 407 -6.00 9.43 -11.39
CA VAL A 407 -5.30 8.19 -10.96
C VAL A 407 -5.11 8.16 -9.45
N ILE A 408 -4.59 9.24 -8.86
CA ILE A 408 -4.33 9.33 -7.42
C ILE A 408 -5.63 9.24 -6.62
N ILE A 409 -6.68 9.97 -7.03
CA ILE A 409 -7.99 9.94 -6.37
C ILE A 409 -8.65 8.57 -6.53
N CYS A 410 -8.61 7.97 -7.71
CA CYS A 410 -9.15 6.62 -7.95
C CYS A 410 -8.45 5.59 -7.06
N ALA A 411 -7.13 5.65 -6.97
CA ALA A 411 -6.34 4.76 -6.13
C ALA A 411 -6.69 4.93 -4.64
N ALA A 412 -6.87 6.17 -4.21
CA ALA A 412 -7.29 6.47 -2.84
C ALA A 412 -8.67 5.88 -2.52
N LEU A 413 -9.66 6.18 -3.35
CA LEU A 413 -11.04 5.70 -3.16
C LEU A 413 -11.10 4.17 -3.22
N SER A 414 -10.34 3.55 -4.14
CA SER A 414 -10.26 2.10 -4.29
C SER A 414 -9.73 1.41 -3.04
N ALA A 415 -8.54 1.80 -2.59
CA ALA A 415 -7.88 1.19 -1.43
C ALA A 415 -8.66 1.45 -0.13
N THR A 416 -9.13 2.70 0.07
CA THR A 416 -9.90 3.06 1.25
C THR A 416 -11.26 2.36 1.30
N ALA A 417 -11.98 2.29 0.17
CA ALA A 417 -13.25 1.57 0.11
C ALA A 417 -13.09 0.08 0.43
N SER A 418 -12.04 -0.56 -0.09
CA SER A 418 -11.73 -1.95 0.25
C SER A 418 -11.44 -2.13 1.73
N ALA A 419 -10.64 -1.25 2.32
CA ALA A 419 -10.32 -1.28 3.74
C ALA A 419 -11.57 -1.09 4.60
N LEU A 420 -12.35 -0.03 4.35
CA LEU A 420 -13.56 0.27 5.13
C LEU A 420 -14.63 -0.82 5.01
N ASN A 421 -14.82 -1.39 3.80
CA ASN A 421 -15.74 -2.50 3.61
C ASN A 421 -15.29 -3.75 4.38
N ALA A 422 -13.99 -4.07 4.37
CA ALA A 422 -13.45 -5.20 5.11
C ALA A 422 -13.53 -5.00 6.63
N LEU A 423 -13.23 -3.80 7.11
CA LEU A 423 -13.36 -3.42 8.53
C LEU A 423 -14.82 -3.53 9.00
N GLY A 424 -15.76 -3.01 8.21
CA GLY A 424 -17.19 -3.12 8.49
C GLY A 424 -17.67 -4.58 8.49
N ALA A 425 -17.28 -5.37 7.49
CA ALA A 425 -17.61 -6.78 7.38
C ALA A 425 -17.03 -7.59 8.57
N THR A 426 -15.76 -7.42 8.91
CA THR A 426 -15.12 -8.10 10.04
C THR A 426 -15.78 -7.72 11.37
N SER A 427 -16.06 -6.44 11.60
CA SER A 427 -16.76 -6.01 12.82
C SER A 427 -18.14 -6.63 12.94
N ALA A 428 -18.90 -6.69 11.83
CA ALA A 428 -20.23 -7.27 11.81
C ALA A 428 -20.21 -8.81 11.97
N VAL A 429 -19.34 -9.50 11.23
CA VAL A 429 -19.32 -10.97 11.17
C VAL A 429 -18.59 -11.58 12.37
N ASP A 430 -17.44 -11.00 12.78
CA ASP A 430 -16.56 -11.62 13.77
C ASP A 430 -16.85 -11.18 15.22
N PHE A 431 -17.50 -10.01 15.41
CA PHE A 431 -17.81 -9.48 16.74
C PHE A 431 -19.31 -9.33 16.99
N TRP A 432 -20.07 -8.68 16.08
CA TRP A 432 -21.49 -8.37 16.33
C TRP A 432 -22.40 -9.60 16.14
N ARG A 433 -22.25 -10.36 15.04
CA ARG A 433 -23.06 -11.55 14.75
C ARG A 433 -23.03 -12.62 15.86
N PRO A 434 -21.85 -12.94 16.47
CA PRO A 434 -21.80 -13.86 17.60
C PRO A 434 -22.53 -13.40 18.86
N LEU A 435 -22.81 -12.09 19.00
CA LEU A 435 -23.59 -11.51 20.10
C LEU A 435 -25.08 -11.48 19.76
N ARG A 436 -25.44 -11.54 18.47
CA ARG A 436 -26.81 -11.52 17.95
C ARG A 436 -27.04 -12.64 16.94
N PRO A 437 -27.03 -13.93 17.35
CA PRO A 437 -27.10 -15.07 16.44
C PRO A 437 -28.44 -15.19 15.70
N GLN A 438 -29.49 -14.56 16.21
CA GLN A 438 -30.83 -14.55 15.60
C GLN A 438 -31.10 -13.30 14.74
N ALA A 439 -30.10 -12.45 14.51
CA ALA A 439 -30.27 -11.24 13.72
C ALA A 439 -30.67 -11.56 12.28
N THR A 440 -31.64 -10.80 11.79
CA THR A 440 -32.11 -10.89 10.40
C THR A 440 -31.03 -10.41 9.42
N ASP A 441 -31.16 -10.78 8.14
CA ASP A 441 -30.28 -10.31 7.07
C ASP A 441 -30.22 -8.77 6.99
N GLU A 442 -31.37 -8.11 7.22
CA GLU A 442 -31.45 -6.66 7.20
C GLU A 442 -30.69 -6.02 8.37
N GLU A 443 -30.79 -6.59 9.57
CA GLU A 443 -30.03 -6.14 10.74
C GLU A 443 -28.52 -6.36 10.55
N GLN A 444 -28.10 -7.49 9.95
CA GLN A 444 -26.71 -7.75 9.64
C GLN A 444 -26.18 -6.72 8.63
N LEU A 445 -26.95 -6.40 7.59
CA LEU A 445 -26.61 -5.40 6.59
C LEU A 445 -26.50 -4.00 7.22
N ARG A 446 -27.45 -3.62 8.07
CA ARG A 446 -27.41 -2.33 8.80
C ARG A 446 -26.19 -2.26 9.71
N ALA A 447 -25.89 -3.32 10.47
CA ALA A 447 -24.71 -3.39 11.31
C ALA A 447 -23.40 -3.23 10.51
N ALA A 448 -23.25 -3.94 9.39
CA ALA A 448 -22.08 -3.82 8.54
C ALA A 448 -21.89 -2.40 8.00
N ARG A 449 -22.98 -1.75 7.56
CA ARG A 449 -22.95 -0.36 7.09
C ARG A 449 -22.57 0.62 8.22
N LEU A 450 -23.15 0.45 9.41
CA LEU A 450 -22.85 1.29 10.56
C LEU A 450 -21.39 1.17 10.99
N PHE A 451 -20.86 -0.04 11.06
CA PHE A 451 -19.43 -0.26 11.33
C PHE A 451 -18.54 0.33 10.24
N THR A 452 -18.95 0.28 8.96
CA THR A 452 -18.20 0.93 7.87
C THR A 452 -18.12 2.45 8.07
N VAL A 453 -19.23 3.10 8.49
CA VAL A 453 -19.23 4.53 8.85
C VAL A 453 -18.32 4.79 10.06
N GLY A 454 -18.45 4.00 11.12
CA GLY A 454 -17.62 4.13 12.32
C GLY A 454 -16.12 4.04 12.02
N TRP A 455 -15.71 3.06 11.22
CA TRP A 455 -14.33 2.93 10.78
C TRP A 455 -13.88 4.06 9.87
N GLY A 456 -14.81 4.64 9.09
CA GLY A 456 -14.54 5.85 8.31
C GLY A 456 -14.18 7.04 9.21
N VAL A 457 -14.93 7.23 10.31
CA VAL A 457 -14.64 8.27 11.32
C VAL A 457 -13.27 8.03 11.96
N VAL A 458 -12.98 6.79 12.38
CA VAL A 458 -11.67 6.41 12.95
C VAL A 458 -10.54 6.69 11.95
N ALA A 459 -10.70 6.32 10.69
CA ALA A 459 -9.69 6.55 9.65
C ALA A 459 -9.46 8.05 9.39
N MET A 460 -10.51 8.87 9.33
CA MET A 460 -10.40 10.32 9.19
C MET A 460 -9.70 10.95 10.40
N SER A 461 -10.02 10.50 11.61
CA SER A 461 -9.35 10.96 12.83
C SER A 461 -7.86 10.62 12.81
N PHE A 462 -7.50 9.37 12.44
CA PHE A 462 -6.10 8.97 12.34
C PHE A 462 -5.35 9.72 11.23
N ALA A 463 -6.00 9.97 10.08
CA ALA A 463 -5.41 10.74 8.99
C ALA A 463 -5.02 12.18 9.41
N ALA A 464 -5.72 12.77 10.38
CA ALA A 464 -5.36 14.08 10.93
C ALA A 464 -3.99 14.08 11.64
N PHE A 465 -3.53 12.92 12.15
CA PHE A 465 -2.21 12.74 12.78
C PHE A 465 -1.17 12.15 11.83
N ALA A 466 -1.55 11.70 10.64
CA ALA A 466 -0.64 11.07 9.68
C ALA A 466 0.45 12.03 9.17
N SER A 467 0.27 13.33 9.34
CA SER A 467 1.25 14.37 9.04
C SER A 467 2.57 14.23 9.82
N LEU A 468 2.59 13.47 10.90
CA LEU A 468 3.79 13.23 11.71
C LEU A 468 4.76 12.18 11.09
N LEU A 469 4.41 11.56 9.95
CA LEU A 469 5.17 10.49 9.32
C LEU A 469 6.01 11.02 8.15
N ASP A 470 7.28 10.64 8.10
CA ASP A 470 8.24 11.14 7.11
C ASP A 470 8.05 10.58 5.69
N ASN A 471 7.64 9.31 5.57
CA ASN A 471 7.44 8.62 4.29
C ASN A 471 6.24 7.67 4.39
N LEU A 472 5.20 7.96 3.61
CA LEU A 472 3.91 7.25 3.71
C LEU A 472 4.00 5.79 3.29
N ILE A 473 4.76 5.45 2.24
CA ILE A 473 4.85 4.04 1.79
C ILE A 473 5.61 3.19 2.83
N GLN A 474 6.64 3.75 3.44
CA GLN A 474 7.36 3.07 4.52
C GLN A 474 6.49 2.91 5.75
N ALA A 475 5.76 3.95 6.14
CA ALA A 475 4.86 3.93 7.30
C ALA A 475 3.77 2.85 7.17
N VAL A 476 3.12 2.74 6.01
CA VAL A 476 2.11 1.69 5.76
C VAL A 476 2.74 0.29 5.80
N ASN A 477 3.92 0.12 5.23
CA ASN A 477 4.61 -1.17 5.20
C ASN A 477 5.11 -1.59 6.58
N ILE A 478 5.65 -0.68 7.38
CA ILE A 478 6.07 -0.93 8.77
C ILE A 478 4.85 -1.29 9.61
N LEU A 479 3.79 -0.49 9.53
CA LEU A 479 2.55 -0.74 10.26
C LEU A 479 1.96 -2.11 9.92
N GLY A 480 1.88 -2.46 8.64
CA GLY A 480 1.46 -3.80 8.23
C GLY A 480 2.36 -4.89 8.81
N SER A 481 3.68 -4.73 8.71
CA SER A 481 4.65 -5.73 9.12
C SER A 481 4.66 -6.02 10.62
N ILE A 482 4.25 -5.07 11.46
CA ILE A 482 4.12 -5.27 12.91
C ILE A 482 3.02 -6.32 13.22
N PHE A 483 1.95 -6.37 12.43
CA PHE A 483 0.79 -7.24 12.70
C PHE A 483 0.75 -8.48 11.81
N TYR A 484 1.21 -8.41 10.57
CA TYR A 484 1.04 -9.48 9.59
C TYR A 484 1.77 -10.76 9.93
N GLY A 485 2.96 -10.67 10.54
CA GLY A 485 3.73 -11.85 10.94
C GLY A 485 2.98 -12.74 11.94
N PRO A 486 2.55 -12.22 13.09
CA PRO A 486 1.76 -12.97 14.06
C PRO A 486 0.45 -13.49 13.49
N MET A 487 -0.29 -12.69 12.71
CA MET A 487 -1.52 -13.14 12.05
C MET A 487 -1.27 -14.33 11.14
N LEU A 488 -0.26 -14.27 10.26
CA LEU A 488 0.12 -15.37 9.39
C LEU A 488 0.48 -16.63 10.19
N GLY A 489 1.24 -16.47 11.29
CA GLY A 489 1.61 -17.57 12.17
C GLY A 489 0.40 -18.33 12.70
N VAL A 490 -0.65 -17.64 13.17
CA VAL A 490 -1.91 -18.24 13.62
C VAL A 490 -2.55 -19.08 12.50
N PHE A 491 -2.63 -18.54 11.28
CA PHE A 491 -3.20 -19.27 10.14
C PHE A 491 -2.36 -20.47 9.72
N LEU A 492 -1.02 -20.34 9.68
CA LEU A 492 -0.14 -21.46 9.33
C LEU A 492 -0.20 -22.58 10.36
N VAL A 493 -0.25 -22.26 11.66
CA VAL A 493 -0.51 -23.29 12.69
C VAL A 493 -1.84 -23.99 12.42
N GLY A 494 -2.88 -23.23 12.05
CA GLY A 494 -4.19 -23.78 11.71
C GLY A 494 -4.16 -24.73 10.52
N PHE A 495 -3.46 -24.38 9.45
CA PHE A 495 -3.37 -25.19 8.22
C PHE A 495 -2.45 -26.40 8.37
N LEU A 496 -1.31 -26.25 9.03
CA LEU A 496 -0.23 -27.23 9.01
C LEU A 496 -0.16 -28.12 10.27
N LEU A 497 -0.49 -27.59 11.46
CA LEU A 497 -0.24 -28.24 12.74
C LEU A 497 -1.53 -28.71 13.44
N LYS A 498 -2.10 -29.79 12.95
CA LYS A 498 -3.42 -30.31 13.38
C LYS A 498 -3.52 -30.63 14.89
N ARG A 499 -2.41 -30.90 15.57
CA ARG A 499 -2.38 -31.29 17.00
C ARG A 499 -2.45 -30.10 17.94
N ILE A 500 -2.18 -28.88 17.47
CA ILE A 500 -2.14 -27.67 18.31
C ILE A 500 -3.54 -27.15 18.55
N GLN A 501 -3.84 -26.77 19.79
CA GLN A 501 -5.15 -26.30 20.25
C GLN A 501 -5.21 -24.77 20.37
N GLY A 502 -6.44 -24.23 20.41
CA GLY A 502 -6.69 -22.79 20.40
C GLY A 502 -6.01 -22.00 21.51
N THR A 503 -5.97 -22.53 22.76
CA THR A 503 -5.34 -21.81 23.87
C THR A 503 -3.84 -21.62 23.66
N ALA A 504 -3.13 -22.64 23.17
CA ALA A 504 -1.70 -22.53 22.88
C ALA A 504 -1.44 -21.48 21.78
N VAL A 505 -2.25 -21.50 20.71
CA VAL A 505 -2.13 -20.53 19.61
C VAL A 505 -2.47 -19.11 20.05
N PHE A 506 -3.52 -18.95 20.87
CA PHE A 506 -3.94 -17.64 21.39
C PHE A 506 -2.83 -16.98 22.21
N VAL A 507 -2.24 -17.71 23.17
CA VAL A 507 -1.15 -17.19 24.00
C VAL A 507 0.11 -16.95 23.17
N ALA A 508 0.44 -17.87 22.24
CA ALA A 508 1.58 -17.73 21.34
C ALA A 508 1.44 -16.48 20.47
N ALA A 509 0.24 -16.19 19.94
CA ALA A 509 -0.01 -15.01 19.13
C ALA A 509 0.17 -13.70 19.91
N LEU A 510 -0.34 -13.63 21.15
CA LEU A 510 -0.15 -12.45 22.01
C LEU A 510 1.33 -12.24 22.35
N ALA A 511 2.05 -13.29 22.73
CA ALA A 511 3.47 -13.21 23.07
C ALA A 511 4.31 -12.80 21.85
N ALA A 512 4.06 -13.41 20.68
CA ALA A 512 4.75 -13.06 19.44
C ALA A 512 4.45 -11.62 19.00
N GLN A 513 3.19 -11.15 19.16
CA GLN A 513 2.84 -9.76 18.86
C GLN A 513 3.61 -8.78 19.77
N ALA A 514 3.72 -9.08 21.06
CA ALA A 514 4.50 -8.26 21.98
C ALA A 514 5.99 -8.25 21.61
N CYS A 515 6.56 -9.40 21.24
CA CYS A 515 7.95 -9.50 20.79
C CYS A 515 8.20 -8.68 19.51
N VAL A 516 7.29 -8.72 18.53
CA VAL A 516 7.43 -7.93 17.29
C VAL A 516 7.36 -6.42 17.59
N VAL A 517 6.47 -5.99 18.48
CA VAL A 517 6.41 -4.59 18.92
C VAL A 517 7.70 -4.18 19.63
N ALA A 518 8.22 -5.03 20.53
CA ALA A 518 9.49 -4.78 21.19
C ALA A 518 10.66 -4.71 20.19
N MET A 519 10.69 -5.59 19.19
CA MET A 519 11.70 -5.57 18.13
C MET A 519 11.63 -4.28 17.31
N TRP A 520 10.42 -3.79 17.00
CA TRP A 520 10.23 -2.51 16.30
C TRP A 520 10.73 -1.32 17.12
N LEU A 521 10.53 -1.33 18.44
CA LEU A 521 10.92 -0.23 19.32
C LEU A 521 12.42 -0.24 19.68
N ALA A 522 13.06 -1.41 19.70
CA ALA A 522 14.38 -1.60 20.30
C ALA A 522 15.46 -2.11 19.31
N SER A 523 15.16 -2.28 18.02
CA SER A 523 16.13 -2.80 17.05
C SER A 523 16.10 -2.06 15.71
N ASP A 524 17.25 -2.09 15.00
CA ASP A 524 17.40 -1.54 13.66
C ASP A 524 17.09 -2.57 12.55
N VAL A 525 16.46 -3.69 12.89
CA VAL A 525 16.10 -4.75 11.94
C VAL A 525 15.10 -4.21 10.91
N GLY A 526 15.36 -4.47 9.64
CA GLY A 526 14.48 -4.07 8.55
C GLY A 526 13.06 -4.67 8.70
N PHE A 527 12.03 -3.86 8.53
CA PHE A 527 10.63 -4.21 8.82
C PHE A 527 10.12 -5.47 8.09
N LEU A 528 10.70 -5.85 6.96
CA LEU A 528 10.33 -7.08 6.24
C LEU A 528 10.57 -8.34 7.10
N TRP A 529 11.59 -8.32 7.93
CA TRP A 529 11.92 -9.43 8.84
C TRP A 529 10.96 -9.58 10.01
N TYR A 530 10.20 -8.53 10.38
CA TYR A 530 9.15 -8.62 11.43
C TYR A 530 8.09 -9.64 11.06
N ASN A 531 7.77 -9.79 9.76
CA ASN A 531 6.79 -10.77 9.29
C ASN A 531 7.29 -12.19 9.46
N VAL A 532 8.57 -12.43 9.17
CA VAL A 532 9.21 -13.74 9.37
C VAL A 532 9.30 -14.06 10.85
N ALA A 533 9.86 -13.14 11.63
CA ALA A 533 10.05 -13.30 13.07
C ALA A 533 8.71 -13.54 13.80
N GLY A 534 7.70 -12.70 13.53
CA GLY A 534 6.38 -12.83 14.14
C GLY A 534 5.72 -14.16 13.82
N CYS A 535 5.79 -14.59 12.55
CA CYS A 535 5.22 -15.86 12.13
C CYS A 535 5.93 -17.07 12.74
N VAL A 536 7.25 -17.10 12.71
CA VAL A 536 8.05 -18.17 13.28
C VAL A 536 7.89 -18.25 14.81
N LEU A 537 7.84 -17.10 15.50
CA LEU A 537 7.58 -17.04 16.94
C LEU A 537 6.22 -17.63 17.31
N VAL A 538 5.15 -17.31 16.58
CA VAL A 538 3.83 -17.92 16.85
C VAL A 538 3.90 -19.43 16.69
N ILE A 539 4.51 -19.94 15.63
CA ILE A 539 4.62 -21.38 15.37
C ILE A 539 5.43 -22.06 16.49
N ALA A 540 6.61 -21.54 16.80
CA ALA A 540 7.49 -22.10 17.82
C ALA A 540 6.85 -22.09 19.22
N LEU A 541 6.31 -20.93 19.63
CA LEU A 541 5.65 -20.80 20.94
C LEU A 541 4.40 -21.67 21.04
N ALA A 542 3.60 -21.77 19.96
CA ALA A 542 2.42 -22.64 19.97
C ALA A 542 2.79 -24.12 20.13
N VAL A 543 3.88 -24.59 19.52
CA VAL A 543 4.39 -25.96 19.70
C VAL A 543 4.86 -26.18 21.13
N VAL A 544 5.66 -25.27 21.70
CA VAL A 544 6.16 -25.35 23.06
C VAL A 544 5.01 -25.31 24.08
N LEU A 545 4.11 -24.36 23.96
CA LEU A 545 2.95 -24.23 24.86
C LEU A 545 2.03 -25.44 24.79
N GLN A 546 1.84 -26.03 23.59
CA GLN A 546 1.05 -27.26 23.47
C GLN A 546 1.71 -28.44 24.19
N ALA A 547 3.03 -28.54 24.15
CA ALA A 547 3.76 -29.58 24.88
C ALA A 547 3.63 -29.44 26.41
N VAL A 548 3.57 -28.19 26.92
CA VAL A 548 3.42 -27.88 28.35
C VAL A 548 1.97 -28.07 28.84
N VAL A 549 0.99 -27.59 28.04
CA VAL A 549 -0.44 -27.62 28.42
C VAL A 549 -1.04 -29.04 28.29
N GLY A 550 -0.38 -29.92 27.55
CA GLY A 550 -0.89 -31.28 27.31
C GLY A 550 -2.07 -31.35 26.38
N ASN A 551 -2.51 -32.55 26.05
CA ASN A 551 -3.66 -32.77 25.14
C ASN A 551 -4.98 -32.68 25.95
N ALA A 552 -5.50 -31.49 26.15
CA ALA A 552 -6.90 -31.33 26.50
C ALA A 552 -7.77 -31.63 25.25
N ARG A 553 -8.95 -32.21 25.43
CA ARG A 553 -9.89 -32.81 24.47
C ARG A 553 -9.88 -32.16 23.06
N PRO A 554 -9.99 -32.98 21.98
CA PRO A 554 -10.08 -32.46 20.62
C PRO A 554 -11.27 -31.52 20.48
N ALA A 555 -11.07 -30.40 19.77
CA ALA A 555 -12.13 -29.46 19.44
C ALA A 555 -13.25 -30.18 18.69
N GLN A 556 -14.51 -29.94 19.06
CA GLN A 556 -15.66 -30.49 18.34
C GLN A 556 -15.63 -29.98 16.88
N PRO A 557 -15.92 -30.85 15.89
CA PRO A 557 -15.96 -30.41 14.49
C PRO A 557 -17.05 -29.36 14.32
N PHE A 558 -16.69 -28.28 13.61
CA PHE A 558 -17.60 -27.20 13.22
C PHE A 558 -18.82 -27.79 12.48
N LYS A 559 -19.99 -27.54 13.00
CA LYS A 559 -21.24 -27.78 12.28
C LYS A 559 -21.37 -26.71 11.20
N ALA A 560 -21.15 -27.08 9.93
CA ALA A 560 -21.44 -26.22 8.80
C ALA A 560 -22.88 -25.68 8.93
N ASN A 561 -23.07 -24.40 8.67
CA ASN A 561 -24.36 -23.74 8.77
C ASN A 561 -25.37 -24.43 7.82
N PRO A 562 -26.48 -25.03 8.30
CA PRO A 562 -27.40 -25.81 7.47
C PRO A 562 -28.29 -24.98 6.54
N GLY A 563 -28.10 -23.65 6.50
CA GLY A 563 -28.91 -22.71 5.71
C GLY A 563 -28.56 -22.53 4.24
N GLY A 564 -27.79 -23.42 3.62
CA GLY A 564 -27.48 -23.41 2.20
C GLY A 564 -27.92 -24.71 1.54
N ALA A 565 -29.18 -24.79 1.10
CA ALA A 565 -29.60 -25.78 0.12
C ALA A 565 -28.88 -25.54 -1.23
N PRO A 566 -28.72 -26.60 -2.08
CA PRO A 566 -27.79 -26.66 -3.22
C PRO A 566 -28.06 -25.64 -4.32
#